data_c727e54c7dd1d98df348c859ad20c0d0
#
_entry.id   c727e54c7dd1d98df348c859ad20c0d0
#
_cell.length_a   1.000
_cell.length_b   1.000
_cell.length_c   1.000
_cell.angle_alpha   90.00
_cell.angle_beta   90.00
_cell.angle_gamma   90.00
#
_symmetry.space_group_name_H-M   'P 1'
#
loop_
_entity.id
_entity.type
_entity.pdbx_description
1 polymer ?
#
loop_
_entity_poly.entity_id
_entity_poly.type
_entity_poly.pdbx_seq_one_letter_code
_entity_poly.pdbx_strand_id
1 'polypeptide(L)'
;MTRPLVITDCDEVLMHMVVPFAEWVDAEHGVIFRIEDASFANALKRKECGTPLEAAEVWPLLDGFFRKEMVRQYPIPGALAAMPTIGADADIGVLTNGGPEHQQGRIEQLALHDFHAPVIGSRGGKGEPVRRLMEQYQPSVAVFIDDLAGHHQSVAEAAPDVWRLHLVGEPAIADKIAPSPYAHARIDDWKAAQHWILARLAENIPAPAREPV
;
A
#
# COMPACT_ATOMS: atom_id res chain seq x y z
N MET A 1 -12.66 25.45 7.23
CA MET A 1 -11.36 24.74 7.30
C MET A 1 -11.43 23.61 6.28
N THR A 2 -10.37 23.37 5.55
CA THR A 2 -10.27 22.23 4.63
C THR A 2 -10.23 20.93 5.43
N ARG A 3 -10.83 19.85 4.88
CA ARG A 3 -10.83 18.53 5.55
C ARG A 3 -9.42 17.91 5.55
N PRO A 4 -9.05 17.14 6.56
CA PRO A 4 -7.88 16.27 6.50
C PRO A 4 -7.95 15.26 5.33
N LEU A 5 -6.81 14.72 4.91
CA LEU A 5 -6.72 13.72 3.85
C LEU A 5 -5.94 12.49 4.32
N VAL A 6 -6.50 11.31 4.09
CA VAL A 6 -5.80 10.03 4.27
C VAL A 6 -5.59 9.40 2.90
N ILE A 7 -4.33 9.16 2.55
CA ILE A 7 -3.91 8.51 1.30
C ILE A 7 -3.35 7.13 1.68
N THR A 8 -4.03 6.07 1.28
CA THR A 8 -3.63 4.69 1.62
C THR A 8 -3.22 3.92 0.37
N ASP A 9 -2.18 3.09 0.49
CA ASP A 9 -1.98 2.02 -0.49
C ASP A 9 -3.08 0.98 -0.38
N CYS A 10 -3.12 0.05 -1.32
CA CYS A 10 -4.07 -1.06 -1.33
C CYS A 10 -3.42 -2.40 -1.00
N ASP A 11 -2.40 -2.80 -1.77
CA ASP A 11 -1.77 -4.11 -1.63
C ASP A 11 -0.91 -4.15 -0.36
N GLU A 12 -1.06 -5.20 0.47
CA GLU A 12 -0.43 -5.37 1.79
C GLU A 12 -0.76 -4.28 2.84
N VAL A 13 -1.68 -3.36 2.48
CA VAL A 13 -2.20 -2.34 3.39
C VAL A 13 -3.70 -2.53 3.64
N LEU A 14 -4.52 -2.52 2.61
CA LEU A 14 -5.97 -2.79 2.69
C LEU A 14 -6.32 -4.24 2.35
N MET A 15 -5.61 -4.81 1.38
CA MET A 15 -5.87 -6.13 0.82
C MET A 15 -4.59 -6.98 0.85
N HIS A 16 -4.72 -8.23 1.23
CA HIS A 16 -3.63 -9.20 1.07
C HIS A 16 -3.35 -9.42 -0.41
N MET A 17 -2.09 -9.38 -0.83
CA MET A 17 -1.66 -9.63 -2.21
C MET A 17 -0.62 -10.74 -2.28
N VAL A 18 0.38 -10.73 -1.41
CA VAL A 18 1.52 -11.64 -1.44
C VAL A 18 1.09 -13.11 -1.33
N VAL A 19 0.19 -13.43 -0.41
CA VAL A 19 -0.28 -14.81 -0.22
C VAL A 19 -1.14 -15.26 -1.40
N PRO A 20 -2.20 -14.55 -1.83
CA PRO A 20 -2.97 -14.92 -3.02
C PRO A 20 -2.13 -15.01 -4.30
N PHE A 21 -1.15 -14.12 -4.47
CA PHE A 21 -0.23 -14.16 -5.60
C PHE A 21 0.67 -15.41 -5.54
N ALA A 22 1.23 -15.73 -4.38
CA ALA A 22 2.06 -16.91 -4.19
C ALA A 22 1.30 -18.21 -4.50
N GLU A 23 0.06 -18.33 -4.05
CA GLU A 23 -0.81 -19.48 -4.34
C GLU A 23 -1.11 -19.60 -5.83
N TRP A 24 -1.42 -18.49 -6.48
CA TRP A 24 -1.72 -18.46 -7.90
C TRP A 24 -0.52 -18.83 -8.77
N VAL A 25 0.66 -18.26 -8.53
CA VAL A 25 1.85 -18.58 -9.33
C VAL A 25 2.32 -20.01 -9.11
N ASP A 26 2.12 -20.57 -7.91
CA ASP A 26 2.42 -21.99 -7.64
C ASP A 26 1.47 -22.91 -8.42
N ALA A 27 0.18 -22.64 -8.38
CA ALA A 27 -0.85 -23.48 -9.01
C ALA A 27 -0.84 -23.41 -10.54
N GLU A 28 -0.71 -22.20 -11.11
CA GLU A 28 -0.93 -21.96 -12.53
C GLU A 28 0.37 -21.84 -13.34
N HIS A 29 1.50 -21.49 -12.69
CA HIS A 29 2.75 -21.21 -13.38
C HIS A 29 3.95 -22.06 -12.93
N GLY A 30 3.78 -22.92 -11.92
CA GLY A 30 4.88 -23.74 -11.40
C GLY A 30 6.02 -22.90 -10.82
N VAL A 31 5.67 -21.78 -10.21
CA VAL A 31 6.61 -20.82 -9.61
C VAL A 31 6.37 -20.75 -8.11
N ILE A 32 7.46 -20.86 -7.34
CA ILE A 32 7.43 -20.65 -5.88
C ILE A 32 7.75 -19.19 -5.62
N PHE A 33 6.90 -18.55 -4.84
CA PHE A 33 7.13 -17.19 -4.33
C PHE A 33 7.46 -17.24 -2.83
N ARG A 34 8.64 -16.76 -2.46
CA ARG A 34 9.08 -16.66 -1.06
C ARG A 34 9.88 -15.38 -0.85
N ILE A 35 9.37 -14.48 -0.07
CA ILE A 35 10.12 -13.29 0.36
C ILE A 35 11.07 -13.71 1.48
N GLU A 36 12.33 -13.94 1.12
CA GLU A 36 13.41 -14.24 2.05
C GLU A 36 14.23 -12.98 2.39
N ASP A 37 14.35 -12.04 1.43
CA ASP A 37 15.26 -10.88 1.50
C ASP A 37 14.59 -9.52 1.22
N ALA A 38 13.32 -9.35 1.52
CA ALA A 38 12.55 -8.12 1.26
C ALA A 38 12.56 -7.64 -0.22
N SER A 39 13.06 -8.45 -1.16
CA SER A 39 13.08 -8.16 -2.59
C SER A 39 12.06 -9.00 -3.33
N PHE A 40 11.00 -8.35 -3.81
CA PHE A 40 9.95 -9.01 -4.58
C PHE A 40 10.50 -9.70 -5.84
N ALA A 41 11.40 -9.04 -6.57
CA ALA A 41 11.94 -9.58 -7.82
C ALA A 41 12.76 -10.87 -7.62
N ASN A 42 13.43 -11.03 -6.49
CA ASN A 42 14.24 -12.20 -6.18
C ASN A 42 13.46 -13.33 -5.50
N ALA A 43 12.19 -13.08 -5.16
CA ALA A 43 11.34 -13.99 -4.42
C ALA A 43 10.75 -15.12 -5.26
N LEU A 44 10.77 -15.01 -6.60
CA LEU A 44 10.17 -15.97 -7.52
C LEU A 44 11.20 -16.95 -8.08
N LYS A 45 10.96 -18.25 -7.89
CA LYS A 45 11.85 -19.33 -8.37
C LYS A 45 11.02 -20.39 -9.06
N ARG A 46 11.57 -20.99 -10.13
CA ARG A 46 10.95 -22.14 -10.82
C ARG A 46 10.87 -23.34 -9.87
N LYS A 47 9.71 -23.95 -9.77
CA LYS A 47 9.46 -25.09 -8.87
C LYS A 47 10.29 -26.31 -9.23
N GLU A 48 10.53 -26.56 -10.52
CA GLU A 48 11.26 -27.72 -11.01
C GLU A 48 12.77 -27.69 -10.67
N CYS A 49 13.42 -26.53 -10.76
CA CYS A 49 14.88 -26.43 -10.69
C CYS A 49 15.40 -25.42 -9.65
N GLY A 50 14.50 -24.68 -9.00
CA GLY A 50 14.89 -23.66 -8.01
C GLY A 50 15.56 -22.42 -8.61
N THR A 51 15.63 -22.30 -9.95
CA THR A 51 16.25 -21.15 -10.61
C THR A 51 15.36 -19.92 -10.44
N PRO A 52 15.91 -18.76 -10.03
CA PRO A 52 15.17 -17.50 -9.99
C PRO A 52 14.61 -17.11 -11.36
N LEU A 53 13.45 -16.44 -11.37
CA LEU A 53 12.90 -15.85 -12.58
C LEU A 53 13.66 -14.55 -12.90
N GLU A 54 13.80 -14.28 -14.20
CA GLU A 54 14.31 -13.00 -14.66
C GLU A 54 13.24 -11.90 -14.49
N ALA A 55 13.68 -10.66 -14.31
CA ALA A 55 12.74 -9.52 -14.12
C ALA A 55 11.70 -9.42 -15.27
N ALA A 56 12.10 -9.76 -16.50
CA ALA A 56 11.22 -9.79 -17.67
C ALA A 56 10.09 -10.84 -17.56
N GLU A 57 10.23 -11.85 -16.70
CA GLU A 57 9.22 -12.89 -16.45
C GLU A 57 8.34 -12.55 -15.25
N VAL A 58 8.90 -11.84 -14.25
CA VAL A 58 8.22 -11.49 -13.00
C VAL A 58 7.07 -10.50 -13.25
N TRP A 59 7.34 -9.41 -13.96
CA TRP A 59 6.33 -8.36 -14.16
C TRP A 59 5.10 -8.81 -14.96
N PRO A 60 5.22 -9.65 -16.02
CA PRO A 60 4.06 -10.24 -16.69
C PRO A 60 3.19 -11.11 -15.79
N LEU A 61 3.79 -11.84 -14.82
CA LEU A 61 3.02 -12.62 -13.85
C LEU A 61 2.22 -11.70 -12.92
N LEU A 62 2.85 -10.66 -12.41
CA LEU A 62 2.17 -9.70 -11.55
C LEU A 62 1.03 -8.97 -12.28
N ASP A 63 1.27 -8.51 -13.52
CA ASP A 63 0.24 -7.92 -14.38
C ASP A 63 -0.90 -8.91 -14.67
N GLY A 64 -0.57 -10.16 -14.95
CA GLY A 64 -1.55 -11.23 -15.15
C GLY A 64 -2.43 -11.50 -13.93
N PHE A 65 -1.83 -11.49 -12.75
CA PHE A 65 -2.54 -11.61 -11.48
C PHE A 65 -3.53 -10.46 -11.27
N PHE A 66 -3.10 -9.23 -11.42
CA PHE A 66 -4.00 -8.09 -11.28
C PHE A 66 -5.13 -8.07 -12.32
N ARG A 67 -4.88 -8.55 -13.54
CA ARG A 67 -5.93 -8.62 -14.57
C ARG A 67 -6.99 -9.68 -14.30
N LYS A 68 -6.58 -10.85 -13.78
CA LYS A 68 -7.45 -12.03 -13.76
C LYS A 68 -7.84 -12.48 -12.36
N GLU A 69 -6.95 -12.25 -11.40
CA GLU A 69 -6.99 -12.87 -10.08
C GLU A 69 -7.12 -11.86 -8.94
N MET A 70 -7.31 -10.58 -9.26
CA MET A 70 -7.48 -9.52 -8.24
C MET A 70 -8.58 -9.87 -7.22
N VAL A 71 -9.62 -10.57 -7.65
CA VAL A 71 -10.72 -11.05 -6.79
C VAL A 71 -10.28 -12.11 -5.76
N ARG A 72 -9.10 -12.72 -5.91
CA ARG A 72 -8.53 -13.63 -4.89
C ARG A 72 -7.98 -12.89 -3.69
N GLN A 73 -7.69 -11.62 -3.83
CA GLN A 73 -7.27 -10.80 -2.72
C GLN A 73 -8.43 -10.63 -1.74
N TYR A 74 -8.13 -10.65 -0.46
CA TYR A 74 -9.10 -10.47 0.63
C TYR A 74 -8.62 -9.39 1.59
N PRO A 75 -9.54 -8.75 2.34
CA PRO A 75 -9.18 -7.64 3.21
C PRO A 75 -8.23 -8.04 4.33
N ILE A 76 -7.26 -7.18 4.61
CA ILE A 76 -6.43 -7.27 5.81
C ILE A 76 -7.33 -7.02 7.04
N PRO A 77 -7.19 -7.83 8.10
CA PRO A 77 -8.02 -7.72 9.28
C PRO A 77 -8.05 -6.31 9.86
N GLY A 78 -9.24 -5.75 9.99
CA GLY A 78 -9.45 -4.40 10.52
C GLY A 78 -9.29 -3.26 9.51
N ALA A 79 -8.68 -3.48 8.34
CA ALA A 79 -8.41 -2.44 7.36
C ALA A 79 -9.68 -1.71 6.92
N LEU A 80 -10.60 -2.42 6.28
CA LEU A 80 -11.83 -1.81 5.77
C LEU A 80 -12.79 -1.41 6.91
N ALA A 81 -12.73 -2.08 8.06
CA ALA A 81 -13.53 -1.71 9.23
C ALA A 81 -13.10 -0.36 9.84
N ALA A 82 -11.85 0.05 9.66
CA ALA A 82 -11.34 1.35 10.11
C ALA A 82 -11.82 2.52 9.23
N MET A 83 -12.11 2.26 7.96
CA MET A 83 -12.39 3.32 6.97
C MET A 83 -13.60 4.20 7.30
N PRO A 84 -14.76 3.68 7.75
CA PRO A 84 -15.89 4.55 8.13
C PRO A 84 -15.55 5.52 9.24
N THR A 85 -14.78 5.09 10.25
CA THR A 85 -14.37 5.96 11.37
C THR A 85 -13.39 7.04 10.90
N ILE A 86 -12.39 6.67 10.08
CA ILE A 86 -11.44 7.62 9.50
C ILE A 86 -12.15 8.59 8.56
N GLY A 87 -13.06 8.08 7.73
CA GLY A 87 -13.82 8.87 6.77
C GLY A 87 -14.82 9.87 7.39
N ALA A 88 -15.18 9.71 8.67
CA ALA A 88 -15.94 10.72 9.40
C ALA A 88 -15.15 12.03 9.52
N ASP A 89 -13.84 11.96 9.73
CA ASP A 89 -12.97 13.09 10.01
C ASP A 89 -12.09 13.53 8.82
N ALA A 90 -11.87 12.65 7.82
CA ALA A 90 -10.98 12.91 6.69
C ALA A 90 -11.59 12.47 5.35
N ASP A 91 -11.13 13.07 4.26
CA ASP A 91 -11.27 12.48 2.93
C ASP A 91 -10.30 11.30 2.79
N ILE A 92 -10.71 10.24 2.07
CA ILE A 92 -9.87 9.05 1.86
C ILE A 92 -9.63 8.86 0.37
N GLY A 93 -8.38 8.66 -0.03
CA GLY A 93 -8.00 8.24 -1.36
C GLY A 93 -7.11 7.00 -1.34
N VAL A 94 -7.31 6.09 -2.28
CA VAL A 94 -6.47 4.90 -2.48
C VAL A 94 -5.48 5.18 -3.60
N LEU A 95 -4.19 5.09 -3.31
CA LEU A 95 -3.10 5.30 -4.27
C LEU A 95 -2.31 3.99 -4.42
N THR A 96 -2.61 3.22 -5.46
CA THR A 96 -2.03 1.88 -5.69
C THR A 96 -1.06 1.85 -6.87
N ASN A 97 -0.05 1.00 -6.81
CA ASN A 97 1.00 0.88 -7.84
C ASN A 97 0.71 -0.16 -8.94
N GLY A 98 -0.52 -0.67 -9.02
CA GLY A 98 -0.93 -1.58 -10.10
C GLY A 98 -0.95 -0.96 -11.50
N GLY A 99 -0.78 0.36 -11.62
CA GLY A 99 -0.89 1.12 -12.86
C GLY A 99 -2.33 1.56 -13.19
N PRO A 100 -2.47 2.58 -14.05
CA PRO A 100 -3.79 3.11 -14.43
C PRO A 100 -4.72 2.07 -15.07
N GLU A 101 -4.16 1.07 -15.75
CA GLU A 101 -4.91 -0.01 -16.42
C GLU A 101 -5.62 -0.95 -15.44
N HIS A 102 -5.17 -1.04 -14.19
CA HIS A 102 -5.80 -1.86 -13.14
C HIS A 102 -6.72 -1.05 -12.22
N GLN A 103 -6.76 0.27 -12.38
CA GLN A 103 -7.55 1.17 -11.53
C GLN A 103 -9.01 0.78 -11.45
N GLN A 104 -9.64 0.50 -12.60
CA GLN A 104 -11.06 0.14 -12.64
C GLN A 104 -11.33 -1.20 -11.91
N GLY A 105 -10.50 -2.21 -12.13
CA GLY A 105 -10.60 -3.49 -11.41
C GLY A 105 -10.46 -3.34 -9.89
N ARG A 106 -9.58 -2.43 -9.44
CA ARG A 106 -9.42 -2.12 -8.02
C ARG A 106 -10.64 -1.42 -7.42
N ILE A 107 -11.25 -0.49 -8.15
CA ILE A 107 -12.52 0.13 -7.75
C ILE A 107 -13.61 -0.94 -7.56
N GLU A 108 -13.75 -1.82 -8.53
CA GLU A 108 -14.75 -2.90 -8.49
C GLU A 108 -14.48 -3.89 -7.34
N GLN A 109 -13.22 -4.27 -7.12
CA GLN A 109 -12.83 -5.15 -6.02
C GLN A 109 -13.16 -4.52 -4.66
N LEU A 110 -12.78 -3.27 -4.43
CA LEU A 110 -13.06 -2.59 -3.16
C LEU A 110 -14.57 -2.40 -2.94
N ALA A 111 -15.33 -2.18 -4.00
CA ALA A 111 -16.79 -2.08 -3.95
C ALA A 111 -17.47 -3.40 -3.52
N LEU A 112 -16.88 -4.57 -3.78
CA LEU A 112 -17.36 -5.86 -3.26
C LEU A 112 -17.35 -5.93 -1.72
N HIS A 113 -16.59 -5.05 -1.09
CA HIS A 113 -16.47 -4.94 0.35
C HIS A 113 -17.09 -3.64 0.90
N ASP A 114 -18.02 -3.02 0.16
CA ASP A 114 -18.71 -1.77 0.51
C ASP A 114 -17.74 -0.58 0.74
N PHE A 115 -16.55 -0.61 0.15
CA PHE A 115 -15.60 0.49 0.25
C PHE A 115 -15.50 1.26 -1.07
N HIS A 116 -16.00 2.52 -1.04
CA HIS A 116 -16.14 3.40 -2.20
C HIS A 116 -15.31 4.66 -2.00
N ALA A 117 -14.00 4.58 -2.23
CA ALA A 117 -13.11 5.72 -2.21
C ALA A 117 -12.54 5.98 -3.63
N PRO A 118 -12.12 7.21 -3.94
CA PRO A 118 -11.33 7.47 -5.15
C PRO A 118 -10.08 6.58 -5.18
N VAL A 119 -9.88 5.89 -6.30
CA VAL A 119 -8.69 5.04 -6.53
C VAL A 119 -7.85 5.69 -7.62
N ILE A 120 -6.55 5.80 -7.38
CA ILE A 120 -5.58 6.32 -8.33
C ILE A 120 -4.55 5.22 -8.60
N GLY A 121 -4.50 4.74 -9.83
CA GLY A 121 -3.45 3.84 -10.29
C GLY A 121 -2.20 4.62 -10.67
N SER A 122 -1.05 4.23 -10.13
CA SER A 122 0.23 4.87 -10.39
C SER A 122 1.32 3.86 -10.71
N ARG A 123 2.51 4.34 -11.05
CA ARG A 123 3.73 3.56 -11.24
C ARG A 123 4.94 4.28 -10.68
N GLY A 124 5.89 3.53 -10.16
CA GLY A 124 7.10 4.08 -9.57
C GLY A 124 6.88 4.70 -8.20
N GLY A 125 7.65 5.72 -7.85
CA GLY A 125 7.53 6.39 -6.55
C GLY A 125 6.21 7.12 -6.37
N LYS A 126 5.66 7.12 -5.15
CA LYS A 126 4.37 7.76 -4.84
C LYS A 126 4.46 9.24 -4.47
N GLY A 127 5.66 9.83 -4.41
CA GLY A 127 5.84 11.21 -4.00
C GLY A 127 5.11 12.22 -4.88
N GLU A 128 5.29 12.14 -6.20
CA GLU A 128 4.63 13.04 -7.15
C GLU A 128 3.10 12.87 -7.17
N PRO A 129 2.53 11.65 -7.19
CA PRO A 129 1.09 11.48 -7.00
C PRO A 129 0.56 12.07 -5.69
N VAL A 130 1.24 11.87 -4.57
CA VAL A 130 0.85 12.45 -3.27
C VAL A 130 0.90 13.99 -3.33
N ARG A 131 1.96 14.59 -3.87
CA ARG A 131 2.06 16.05 -4.05
C ARG A 131 0.87 16.61 -4.82
N ARG A 132 0.45 15.94 -5.92
CA ARG A 132 -0.74 16.35 -6.70
C ARG A 132 -2.03 16.26 -5.90
N LEU A 133 -2.18 15.24 -5.06
CA LEU A 133 -3.33 15.12 -4.16
C LEU A 133 -3.33 16.24 -3.11
N MET A 134 -2.17 16.59 -2.55
CA MET A 134 -2.04 17.75 -1.65
C MET A 134 -2.43 19.05 -2.32
N GLU A 135 -2.03 19.26 -3.58
CA GLU A 135 -2.43 20.44 -4.36
C GLU A 135 -3.93 20.47 -4.70
N GLN A 136 -4.50 19.31 -5.01
CA GLN A 136 -5.92 19.19 -5.37
C GLN A 136 -6.84 19.36 -4.17
N TYR A 137 -6.55 18.68 -3.05
CA TYR A 137 -7.41 18.67 -1.87
C TYR A 137 -7.12 19.81 -0.90
N GLN A 138 -5.91 20.35 -0.93
CA GLN A 138 -5.42 21.38 0.01
C GLN A 138 -5.80 21.04 1.47
N PRO A 139 -5.48 19.82 1.95
CA PRO A 139 -5.95 19.35 3.24
C PRO A 139 -5.32 20.13 4.38
N SER A 140 -6.01 20.21 5.53
CA SER A 140 -5.47 20.83 6.74
C SER A 140 -4.31 20.03 7.34
N VAL A 141 -4.36 18.71 7.21
CA VAL A 141 -3.31 17.74 7.54
C VAL A 141 -3.49 16.51 6.65
N ALA A 142 -2.40 15.82 6.32
CA ALA A 142 -2.47 14.59 5.54
C ALA A 142 -1.68 13.44 6.17
N VAL A 143 -2.18 12.21 5.97
CA VAL A 143 -1.55 10.95 6.36
C VAL A 143 -1.41 10.07 5.12
N PHE A 144 -0.20 9.55 4.88
CA PHE A 144 0.11 8.57 3.85
C PHE A 144 0.43 7.23 4.51
N ILE A 145 -0.17 6.13 4.01
CA ILE A 145 -0.03 4.78 4.55
C ILE A 145 0.43 3.85 3.42
N ASP A 146 1.54 3.14 3.65
CA ASP A 146 2.14 2.28 2.62
C ASP A 146 3.01 1.20 3.28
N ASP A 147 3.23 0.07 2.59
CA ASP A 147 4.07 -1.04 3.05
C ASP A 147 5.52 -0.95 2.54
N LEU A 148 5.81 -0.12 1.53
CA LEU A 148 7.11 -0.05 0.88
C LEU A 148 7.94 1.15 1.33
N ALA A 149 9.14 0.88 1.88
CA ALA A 149 10.09 1.90 2.33
C ALA A 149 10.43 2.93 1.24
N GLY A 150 10.56 2.51 -0.03
CA GLY A 150 10.84 3.40 -1.16
C GLY A 150 9.72 4.41 -1.44
N HIS A 151 8.47 4.06 -1.19
CA HIS A 151 7.36 5.00 -1.31
C HIS A 151 7.39 6.05 -0.21
N HIS A 152 7.71 5.67 1.03
CA HIS A 152 7.90 6.61 2.12
C HIS A 152 9.04 7.60 1.84
N GLN A 153 10.16 7.12 1.27
CA GLN A 153 11.24 8.00 0.81
C GLN A 153 10.73 9.00 -0.23
N SER A 154 10.11 8.50 -1.29
CA SER A 154 9.58 9.32 -2.37
C SER A 154 8.59 10.39 -1.88
N VAL A 155 7.72 10.04 -0.90
CA VAL A 155 6.78 10.99 -0.29
C VAL A 155 7.50 11.96 0.62
N ALA A 156 8.52 11.54 1.39
CA ALA A 156 9.31 12.43 2.21
C ALA A 156 10.00 13.54 1.40
N GLU A 157 10.47 13.20 0.21
CA GLU A 157 11.13 14.12 -0.72
C GLU A 157 10.16 15.11 -1.39
N ALA A 158 8.96 14.63 -1.79
CA ALA A 158 8.00 15.42 -2.57
C ALA A 158 6.96 16.17 -1.74
N ALA A 159 6.62 15.67 -0.55
CA ALA A 159 5.60 16.20 0.37
C ALA A 159 6.03 15.96 1.83
N PRO A 160 7.06 16.65 2.33
CA PRO A 160 7.67 16.38 3.64
C PRO A 160 6.72 16.62 4.82
N ASP A 161 5.72 17.46 4.66
CA ASP A 161 4.68 17.81 5.63
C ASP A 161 3.54 16.78 5.77
N VAL A 162 3.57 15.71 4.98
CA VAL A 162 2.64 14.58 5.08
C VAL A 162 3.12 13.58 6.13
N TRP A 163 2.26 13.20 7.07
CA TRP A 163 2.51 12.11 8.01
C TRP A 163 2.62 10.78 7.24
N ARG A 164 3.63 9.98 7.55
CA ARG A 164 3.90 8.71 6.86
C ARG A 164 3.85 7.55 7.86
N LEU A 165 2.89 6.66 7.67
CA LEU A 165 2.70 5.44 8.45
C LEU A 165 3.13 4.24 7.60
N HIS A 166 4.21 3.56 8.00
CA HIS A 166 4.63 2.30 7.42
C HIS A 166 3.79 1.17 8.03
N LEU A 167 2.99 0.50 7.21
CA LEU A 167 2.10 -0.59 7.62
C LEU A 167 2.27 -1.76 6.65
N VAL A 168 2.64 -2.93 7.15
CA VAL A 168 2.66 -4.20 6.41
C VAL A 168 1.61 -5.11 7.01
N GLY A 169 0.49 -5.26 6.31
CA GLY A 169 -0.67 -5.97 6.84
C GLY A 169 -0.58 -7.48 6.80
N GLU A 170 0.37 -8.06 6.03
CA GLU A 170 0.58 -9.50 5.93
C GLU A 170 1.58 -9.99 6.98
N PRO A 171 1.13 -10.74 8.03
CA PRO A 171 2.01 -11.19 9.09
C PRO A 171 3.15 -12.10 8.62
N ALA A 172 2.96 -12.84 7.51
CA ALA A 172 3.99 -13.75 6.99
C ALA A 172 5.24 -13.04 6.48
N ILE A 173 5.13 -11.74 6.18
CA ILE A 173 6.25 -10.92 5.67
C ILE A 173 6.60 -9.73 6.56
N ALA A 174 5.72 -9.33 7.49
CA ALA A 174 5.91 -8.14 8.30
C ALA A 174 7.26 -8.13 9.04
N ASP A 175 7.63 -9.25 9.65
CA ASP A 175 8.90 -9.42 10.39
C ASP A 175 10.15 -9.37 9.48
N LYS A 176 9.98 -9.56 8.17
CA LYS A 176 11.08 -9.57 7.18
C LYS A 176 11.33 -8.21 6.57
N ILE A 177 10.39 -7.29 6.74
CA ILE A 177 10.45 -5.94 6.18
C ILE A 177 10.88 -4.96 7.27
N ALA A 178 12.08 -4.41 7.15
CA ALA A 178 12.59 -3.42 8.07
C ALA A 178 11.73 -2.15 8.08
N PRO A 179 11.55 -1.48 9.22
CA PRO A 179 10.89 -0.18 9.28
C PRO A 179 11.55 0.83 8.36
N SER A 180 10.73 1.59 7.62
CA SER A 180 11.25 2.66 6.76
C SER A 180 11.82 3.80 7.63
N PRO A 181 13.06 4.25 7.38
CA PRO A 181 13.64 5.40 8.08
C PRO A 181 12.91 6.72 7.75
N TYR A 182 12.16 6.73 6.65
CA TYR A 182 11.39 7.89 6.19
C TYR A 182 9.95 7.92 6.74
N ALA A 183 9.47 6.85 7.38
CA ALA A 183 8.15 6.84 8.01
C ALA A 183 8.20 7.44 9.42
N HIS A 184 7.11 8.05 9.87
CA HIS A 184 6.98 8.60 11.23
C HIS A 184 6.63 7.54 12.26
N ALA A 185 5.97 6.44 11.81
CA ALA A 185 5.66 5.28 12.62
C ALA A 185 5.70 4.00 11.77
N ARG A 186 5.94 2.84 12.44
CA ARG A 186 5.68 1.50 11.93
C ARG A 186 4.61 0.85 12.79
N ILE A 187 3.48 0.49 12.20
CA ILE A 187 2.35 -0.16 12.89
C ILE A 187 1.70 -1.13 11.91
N ASP A 188 1.74 -2.43 12.20
CA ASP A 188 1.26 -3.49 11.30
C ASP A 188 -0.13 -4.04 11.70
N ASP A 189 -0.76 -3.43 12.69
CA ASP A 189 -2.11 -3.73 13.17
C ASP A 189 -3.05 -2.55 12.91
N TRP A 190 -4.15 -2.81 12.20
CA TRP A 190 -5.08 -1.75 11.79
C TRP A 190 -5.82 -1.10 12.96
N LYS A 191 -6.02 -1.79 14.08
CA LYS A 191 -6.64 -1.17 15.25
C LYS A 191 -5.73 -0.12 15.87
N ALA A 192 -4.45 -0.43 16.00
CA ALA A 192 -3.44 0.51 16.47
C ALA A 192 -3.17 1.62 15.43
N ALA A 193 -3.12 1.27 14.14
CA ALA A 193 -2.96 2.22 13.04
C ALA A 193 -4.11 3.25 13.02
N GLN A 194 -5.35 2.81 13.15
CA GLN A 194 -6.53 3.70 13.22
C GLN A 194 -6.39 4.72 14.35
N HIS A 195 -6.00 4.29 15.56
CA HIS A 195 -5.80 5.20 16.69
C HIS A 195 -4.71 6.23 16.40
N TRP A 196 -3.59 5.79 15.81
CA TRP A 196 -2.50 6.68 15.45
C TRP A 196 -2.93 7.71 14.38
N ILE A 197 -3.64 7.25 13.33
CA ILE A 197 -4.17 8.12 12.27
C ILE A 197 -5.10 9.17 12.87
N LEU A 198 -6.12 8.76 13.63
CA LEU A 198 -7.08 9.67 14.24
C LEU A 198 -6.42 10.70 15.16
N ALA A 199 -5.37 10.32 15.89
CA ALA A 199 -4.59 11.25 16.70
C ALA A 199 -3.91 12.33 15.83
N ARG A 200 -3.31 11.97 14.69
CA ARG A 200 -2.71 12.94 13.74
C ARG A 200 -3.76 13.87 13.13
N LEU A 201 -4.93 13.33 12.76
CA LEU A 201 -6.03 14.12 12.24
C LEU A 201 -6.57 15.13 13.29
N ALA A 202 -6.71 14.69 14.54
CA ALA A 202 -7.19 15.54 15.65
C ALA A 202 -6.18 16.62 16.04
N GLU A 203 -4.89 16.32 16.07
CA GLU A 203 -3.83 17.30 16.29
C GLU A 203 -3.82 18.38 15.21
N ASN A 204 -4.16 18.00 13.98
CA ASN A 204 -4.23 18.89 12.82
C ASN A 204 -2.96 19.73 12.61
N ILE A 205 -1.79 19.10 12.83
CA ILE A 205 -0.47 19.69 12.67
C ILE A 205 0.26 18.97 11.54
N PRO A 206 0.85 19.68 10.57
CA PRO A 206 1.68 19.05 9.54
C PRO A 206 2.81 18.21 10.13
N ALA A 207 3.21 17.17 9.42
CA ALA A 207 4.31 16.33 9.87
C ALA A 207 5.62 17.12 9.98
N PRO A 208 6.44 16.85 11.01
CA PRO A 208 7.78 17.41 11.07
C PRO A 208 8.64 16.83 9.93
N ALA A 209 9.54 17.63 9.39
CA ALA A 209 10.54 17.12 8.46
C ALA A 209 11.34 16.01 9.15
N ARG A 210 11.46 14.86 8.49
CA ARG A 210 12.25 13.73 8.99
C ARG A 210 13.39 13.45 8.02
N GLU A 211 14.59 13.75 8.45
CA GLU A 211 15.80 13.31 7.77
C GLU A 211 16.06 11.83 8.13
N PRO A 212 16.51 11.00 7.18
CA PRO A 212 16.90 9.63 7.49
C PRO A 212 18.09 9.64 8.45
N VAL A 213 18.00 8.83 9.48
CA VAL A 213 19.10 8.60 10.45
C VAL A 213 20.06 7.58 9.87
#